data_4283fc36573171124e8be72f72c8f07a
#
_entry.id   4283fc36573171124e8be72f72c8f07a
#
_cell.length_a   1.000
_cell.length_b   1.000
_cell.length_c   1.000
_cell.angle_alpha   90.00
_cell.angle_beta   90.00
_cell.angle_gamma   90.00
#
_symmetry.space_group_name_H-M   'P 1'
#
loop_
_entity.id
_entity.type
_entity.pdbx_description
1 polymer ?
#
loop_
_entity_poly.entity_id
_entity_poly.type
_entity_poly.pdbx_seq_one_letter_code
_entity_poly.pdbx_strand_id
1 'polypeptide(L)'
;QYAGPVFRYSTTETRYGRQYTQVGAELIGAAGASAEAEVMAMACGALASLGLVSQRLIVGDVGAVLGLLRQFRLSERATYFLLHAMGELRNGEDGLALVRTRGQELGLFDSPERQQGVDALSQHLAASEASQNEAGDGSIGVRSTREILERLERKLQAAAPDSAGFEKALAFT
;
A
#
# COMPACT_ATOMS: atom_id res chain seq x y z
N GLN A 1 -15.39 -25.33 -0.72
CA GLN A 1 -14.77 -25.79 0.53
C GLN A 1 -13.42 -26.42 0.22
N TYR A 2 -12.48 -26.23 1.10
CA TYR A 2 -11.17 -26.84 0.99
C TYR A 2 -10.63 -27.26 2.37
N ALA A 3 -9.77 -28.24 2.38
CA ALA A 3 -8.97 -28.66 3.53
C ALA A 3 -7.61 -29.12 3.02
N GLY A 4 -6.53 -28.58 3.57
CA GLY A 4 -5.18 -28.97 3.11
C GLY A 4 -4.06 -28.33 3.92
N PRO A 5 -2.83 -28.76 3.67
CA PRO A 5 -1.66 -28.20 4.33
C PRO A 5 -1.38 -26.79 3.82
N VAL A 6 -1.08 -25.88 4.74
CA VAL A 6 -0.65 -24.52 4.48
C VAL A 6 0.73 -24.33 5.08
N PHE A 7 1.60 -23.65 4.33
CA PHE A 7 2.95 -23.33 4.75
C PHE A 7 3.05 -21.82 4.95
N ARG A 8 3.52 -21.39 6.11
CA ARG A 8 3.75 -19.97 6.39
C ARG A 8 5.19 -19.77 6.85
N TYR A 9 5.85 -18.80 6.22
CA TYR A 9 7.14 -18.36 6.72
C TYR A 9 6.93 -17.49 7.97
N SER A 10 7.67 -17.81 9.02
CA SER A 10 7.77 -17.00 10.23
C SER A 10 9.22 -16.95 10.66
N THR A 11 9.71 -15.77 11.01
CA THR A 11 11.04 -15.54 11.58
C THR A 11 11.13 -15.98 13.04
N THR A 12 9.99 -16.01 13.73
CA THR A 12 9.87 -16.49 15.11
C THR A 12 9.27 -17.89 15.13
N GLU A 13 9.72 -18.73 16.07
CA GLU A 13 9.08 -20.01 16.30
C GLU A 13 7.64 -19.79 16.72
N THR A 14 6.70 -20.21 15.88
CA THR A 14 5.30 -20.18 16.21
C THR A 14 4.91 -21.47 16.91
N ARG A 15 3.97 -21.39 17.86
CA ARG A 15 3.43 -22.52 18.61
C ARG A 15 2.91 -23.66 17.73
N TYR A 16 2.52 -23.34 16.48
CA TYR A 16 1.92 -24.27 15.53
C TYR A 16 2.86 -24.73 14.42
N GLY A 17 4.15 -24.35 14.47
CA GLY A 17 5.09 -24.65 13.40
C GLY A 17 4.82 -23.84 12.12
N ARG A 18 5.59 -24.16 11.07
CA ARG A 18 5.48 -23.51 9.76
C ARG A 18 4.49 -24.17 8.81
N GLN A 19 3.98 -25.34 9.19
CA GLN A 19 3.00 -26.11 8.44
C GLN A 19 1.83 -26.45 9.35
N TYR A 20 0.61 -26.23 8.85
CA TYR A 20 -0.63 -26.61 9.54
C TYR A 20 -1.71 -26.93 8.51
N THR A 21 -2.75 -27.67 8.94
CA THR A 21 -3.92 -27.92 8.09
C THR A 21 -4.90 -26.76 8.23
N GLN A 22 -5.27 -26.18 7.11
CA GLN A 22 -6.30 -25.14 7.02
C GLN A 22 -7.58 -25.72 6.41
N VAL A 23 -8.70 -25.42 7.02
CA VAL A 23 -10.04 -25.69 6.47
C VAL A 23 -10.69 -24.35 6.17
N GLY A 24 -11.33 -24.23 5.03
CA GLY A 24 -11.99 -23.01 4.63
C GLY A 24 -13.12 -23.21 3.63
N ALA A 25 -13.88 -22.16 3.42
CA ALA A 25 -14.92 -22.08 2.40
C ALA A 25 -14.87 -20.73 1.71
N GLU A 26 -15.18 -20.73 0.43
CA GLU A 26 -15.26 -19.53 -0.39
C GLU A 26 -16.57 -19.58 -1.19
N LEU A 27 -17.27 -18.45 -1.25
CA LEU A 27 -18.46 -18.26 -2.06
C LEU A 27 -18.08 -17.42 -3.27
N ILE A 28 -18.04 -18.06 -4.45
CA ILE A 28 -17.60 -17.45 -5.70
C ILE A 28 -18.82 -17.18 -6.59
N GLY A 29 -18.83 -16.01 -7.25
CA GLY A 29 -19.88 -15.63 -8.19
C GLY A 29 -21.10 -14.98 -7.54
N ALA A 30 -21.14 -14.83 -6.22
CA ALA A 30 -22.16 -14.08 -5.51
C ALA A 30 -21.56 -12.82 -4.89
N ALA A 31 -22.24 -11.69 -5.00
CA ALA A 31 -21.82 -10.42 -4.46
C ALA A 31 -22.91 -9.85 -3.54
N GLY A 32 -22.46 -9.05 -2.55
CA GLY A 32 -23.37 -8.31 -1.67
C GLY A 32 -23.51 -8.91 -0.27
N ALA A 33 -24.16 -8.15 0.59
CA ALA A 33 -24.26 -8.42 2.02
C ALA A 33 -24.85 -9.79 2.37
N SER A 34 -25.75 -10.33 1.56
CA SER A 34 -26.33 -11.65 1.77
C SER A 34 -25.30 -12.78 1.65
N ALA A 35 -24.42 -12.68 0.65
CA ALA A 35 -23.33 -13.63 0.44
C ALA A 35 -22.30 -13.58 1.58
N GLU A 36 -21.95 -12.38 2.02
CA GLU A 36 -21.06 -12.17 3.15
C GLU A 36 -21.68 -12.73 4.45
N ALA A 37 -22.95 -12.46 4.70
CA ALA A 37 -23.69 -12.99 5.86
C ALA A 37 -23.74 -14.53 5.86
N GLU A 38 -23.92 -15.15 4.69
CA GLU A 38 -23.93 -16.62 4.56
C GLU A 38 -22.58 -17.22 4.97
N VAL A 39 -21.46 -16.65 4.48
CA VAL A 39 -20.10 -17.13 4.82
C VAL A 39 -19.83 -16.96 6.32
N MET A 40 -20.23 -15.82 6.92
CA MET A 40 -20.10 -15.58 8.36
C MET A 40 -20.93 -16.57 9.18
N ALA A 41 -22.19 -16.80 8.79
CA ALA A 41 -23.08 -17.75 9.45
C ALA A 41 -22.53 -19.18 9.37
N MET A 42 -21.99 -19.58 8.23
CA MET A 42 -21.36 -20.89 8.02
C MET A 42 -20.13 -21.05 8.95
N ALA A 43 -19.26 -20.03 9.05
CA ALA A 43 -18.11 -20.07 9.95
C ALA A 43 -18.52 -20.20 11.43
N CYS A 44 -19.50 -19.41 11.86
CA CYS A 44 -20.05 -19.49 13.22
C CYS A 44 -20.70 -20.84 13.51
N GLY A 45 -21.48 -21.36 12.55
CA GLY A 45 -22.12 -22.68 12.67
C GLY A 45 -21.12 -23.83 12.76
N ALA A 46 -20.04 -23.77 11.97
CA ALA A 46 -18.96 -24.74 12.02
C ALA A 46 -18.27 -24.76 13.41
N LEU A 47 -17.98 -23.59 13.98
CA LEU A 47 -17.40 -23.49 15.32
C LEU A 47 -18.37 -24.02 16.41
N ALA A 48 -19.66 -23.70 16.31
CA ALA A 48 -20.67 -24.17 17.22
C ALA A 48 -20.82 -25.70 17.15
N SER A 49 -20.74 -26.31 15.96
CA SER A 49 -20.81 -27.78 15.80
C SER A 49 -19.61 -28.50 16.44
N LEU A 50 -18.48 -27.80 16.62
CA LEU A 50 -17.30 -28.29 17.35
C LEU A 50 -17.39 -28.04 18.87
N GLY A 51 -18.51 -27.52 19.37
CA GLY A 51 -18.69 -27.19 20.77
C GLY A 51 -18.13 -25.84 21.22
N LEU A 52 -17.61 -25.03 20.28
CA LEU A 52 -17.10 -23.69 20.55
C LEU A 52 -18.26 -22.68 20.53
N VAL A 53 -19.01 -22.62 21.59
CA VAL A 53 -20.24 -21.79 21.70
C VAL A 53 -19.96 -20.35 22.13
N SER A 54 -18.84 -20.08 22.80
CA SER A 54 -18.43 -18.74 23.22
C SER A 54 -17.48 -18.14 22.18
N GLN A 55 -18.02 -17.50 21.17
CA GLN A 55 -17.27 -16.91 20.07
C GLN A 55 -17.62 -15.43 19.88
N ARG A 56 -16.66 -14.64 19.42
CA ARG A 56 -16.84 -13.24 19.03
C ARG A 56 -16.57 -13.09 17.55
N LEU A 57 -17.55 -12.65 16.79
CA LEU A 57 -17.37 -12.27 15.39
C LEU A 57 -16.95 -10.80 15.32
N ILE A 58 -15.81 -10.52 14.68
CA ILE A 58 -15.35 -9.18 14.40
C ILE A 58 -15.41 -8.99 12.89
N VAL A 59 -16.18 -8.00 12.46
CA VAL A 59 -16.37 -7.67 11.06
C VAL A 59 -15.65 -6.37 10.75
N GLY A 60 -14.87 -6.34 9.66
CA GLY A 60 -14.21 -5.15 9.15
C GLY A 60 -14.58 -4.95 7.69
N ASP A 61 -14.76 -3.70 7.29
CA ASP A 61 -15.03 -3.31 5.92
C ASP A 61 -13.89 -2.43 5.39
N VAL A 62 -13.09 -3.00 4.50
CA VAL A 62 -12.01 -2.29 3.82
C VAL A 62 -12.55 -1.17 2.92
N GLY A 63 -13.76 -1.35 2.36
CA GLY A 63 -14.42 -0.35 1.53
C GLY A 63 -14.73 0.94 2.31
N ALA A 64 -15.15 0.83 3.56
CA ALA A 64 -15.39 1.96 4.44
C ALA A 64 -14.09 2.75 4.71
N VAL A 65 -12.99 2.04 5.00
CA VAL A 65 -11.66 2.66 5.20
C VAL A 65 -11.17 3.35 3.93
N LEU A 66 -11.28 2.70 2.78
CA LEU A 66 -10.92 3.29 1.49
C LEU A 66 -11.79 4.51 1.17
N GLY A 67 -13.09 4.46 1.47
CA GLY A 67 -14.01 5.58 1.31
C GLY A 67 -13.58 6.80 2.13
N LEU A 68 -13.13 6.56 3.36
CA LEU A 68 -12.57 7.60 4.23
C LEU A 68 -11.25 8.16 3.67
N LEU A 69 -10.29 7.29 3.32
CA LEU A 69 -8.98 7.71 2.81
C LEU A 69 -9.07 8.52 1.52
N ARG A 70 -10.09 8.27 0.68
CA ARG A 70 -10.34 9.06 -0.55
C ARG A 70 -10.61 10.55 -0.26
N GLN A 71 -11.13 10.90 0.92
CA GLN A 71 -11.38 12.28 1.29
C GLN A 71 -10.10 13.10 1.42
N PHE A 72 -8.97 12.44 1.68
CA PHE A 72 -7.66 13.07 1.81
C PHE A 72 -6.94 13.24 0.47
N ARG A 73 -7.54 12.82 -0.65
CA ARG A 73 -7.00 12.94 -2.02
C ARG A 73 -5.59 12.34 -2.18
N LEU A 74 -5.32 11.28 -1.44
CA LEU A 74 -4.04 10.59 -1.49
C LEU A 74 -3.82 9.92 -2.84
N SER A 75 -2.54 9.75 -3.21
CA SER A 75 -2.20 8.86 -4.31
C SER A 75 -2.64 7.42 -3.99
N GLU A 76 -2.89 6.63 -5.02
CA GLU A 76 -3.26 5.21 -4.84
C GLU A 76 -2.20 4.47 -4.00
N ARG A 77 -0.93 4.75 -4.26
CA ARG A 77 0.20 4.17 -3.53
C ARG A 77 0.17 4.53 -2.04
N ALA A 78 -0.09 5.81 -1.70
CA ALA A 78 -0.19 6.26 -0.32
C ALA A 78 -1.42 5.66 0.38
N THR A 79 -2.54 5.55 -0.33
CA THR A 79 -3.78 4.93 0.17
C THR A 79 -3.55 3.48 0.56
N TYR A 80 -2.95 2.68 -0.32
CA TYR A 80 -2.64 1.27 -0.01
C TYR A 80 -1.57 1.12 1.07
N PHE A 81 -0.59 2.00 1.11
CA PHE A 81 0.41 2.01 2.18
C PHE A 81 -0.26 2.22 3.55
N LEU A 82 -1.12 3.22 3.71
CA LEU A 82 -1.85 3.46 4.95
C LEU A 82 -2.77 2.29 5.32
N LEU A 83 -3.47 1.71 4.34
CA LEU A 83 -4.32 0.56 4.57
C LEU A 83 -3.52 -0.63 5.14
N HIS A 84 -2.32 -0.89 4.61
CA HIS A 84 -1.44 -1.94 5.12
C HIS A 84 -0.82 -1.60 6.49
N ALA A 85 -0.60 -0.32 6.76
CA ALA A 85 0.00 0.16 8.01
C ALA A 85 -1.00 0.28 9.17
N MET A 86 -2.29 -0.02 8.95
CA MET A 86 -3.31 0.11 10.01
C MET A 86 -3.03 -0.74 11.25
N GLY A 87 -2.33 -1.86 11.08
CA GLY A 87 -1.89 -2.70 12.21
C GLY A 87 -0.91 -1.98 13.11
N GLU A 88 0.08 -1.32 12.52
CA GLU A 88 1.09 -0.53 13.22
C GLU A 88 0.49 0.74 13.85
N LEU A 89 -0.42 1.41 13.16
CA LEU A 89 -1.08 2.63 13.67
C LEU A 89 -1.86 2.39 14.97
N ARG A 90 -2.29 1.17 15.23
CA ARG A 90 -2.93 0.80 16.51
C ARG A 90 -1.99 0.82 17.71
N ASN A 91 -0.68 0.91 17.50
CA ASN A 91 0.33 0.99 18.56
C ASN A 91 0.56 2.43 19.05
N GLY A 92 -0.34 3.36 18.77
CA GLY A 92 -0.25 4.74 19.22
C GLY A 92 0.91 5.51 18.60
N GLU A 93 1.59 6.34 19.39
CA GLU A 93 2.65 7.24 18.89
C GLU A 93 3.84 6.49 18.28
N ASP A 94 4.22 5.34 18.83
CA ASP A 94 5.33 4.53 18.29
C ASP A 94 4.99 3.98 16.91
N GLY A 95 3.76 3.51 16.74
CA GLY A 95 3.25 3.04 15.45
C GLY A 95 3.17 4.18 14.44
N LEU A 96 2.71 5.34 14.86
CA LEU A 96 2.63 6.53 14.02
C LEU A 96 4.02 6.98 13.54
N ALA A 97 5.01 7.02 14.43
CA ALA A 97 6.38 7.35 14.10
C ALA A 97 6.99 6.37 13.09
N LEU A 98 6.75 5.07 13.30
CA LEU A 98 7.21 4.02 12.40
C LEU A 98 6.59 4.15 10.99
N VAL A 99 5.27 4.36 10.92
CA VAL A 99 4.55 4.53 9.64
C VAL A 99 5.04 5.79 8.92
N ARG A 100 5.27 6.89 9.65
CA ARG A 100 5.82 8.12 9.08
C ARG A 100 7.22 7.89 8.50
N THR A 101 8.13 7.26 9.23
CA THR A 101 9.48 6.94 8.77
C THR A 101 9.44 6.08 7.50
N ARG A 102 8.67 5.00 7.50
CA ARG A 102 8.51 4.14 6.31
C ARG A 102 7.89 4.86 5.12
N GLY A 103 6.94 5.75 5.37
CA GLY A 103 6.33 6.59 4.33
C GLY A 103 7.34 7.53 3.68
N GLN A 104 8.26 8.10 4.46
CA GLN A 104 9.38 8.92 3.96
C GLN A 104 10.37 8.08 3.12
N GLU A 105 10.81 6.94 3.62
CA GLU A 105 11.69 6.00 2.89
C GLU A 105 11.08 5.57 1.55
N LEU A 106 9.77 5.40 1.49
CA LEU A 106 9.05 5.06 0.27
C LEU A 106 8.77 6.27 -0.64
N GLY A 107 9.14 7.49 -0.22
CA GLY A 107 8.89 8.72 -0.96
C GLY A 107 7.40 9.05 -1.10
N LEU A 108 6.59 8.72 -0.09
CA LEU A 108 5.18 9.08 0.00
C LEU A 108 4.98 10.48 0.60
N PHE A 109 6.03 11.02 1.21
CA PHE A 109 6.13 12.40 1.69
C PHE A 109 7.21 13.14 0.95
N ASP A 110 7.13 14.47 0.97
CA ASP A 110 8.25 15.29 0.55
C ASP A 110 9.38 15.13 1.56
N SER A 111 10.54 14.70 1.08
CA SER A 111 11.77 14.71 1.83
C SER A 111 12.75 15.69 1.20
N PRO A 112 13.66 16.30 2.00
CA PRO A 112 14.70 17.18 1.47
C PRO A 112 15.55 16.50 0.39
N GLU A 113 15.85 15.21 0.53
CA GLU A 113 16.63 14.43 -0.42
C GLU A 113 15.88 14.27 -1.75
N ARG A 114 14.56 14.06 -1.70
CA ARG A 114 13.73 13.96 -2.90
C ARG A 114 13.68 15.30 -3.65
N GLN A 115 13.48 16.40 -2.93
CA GLN A 115 13.47 17.73 -3.51
C GLN A 115 14.81 18.05 -4.17
N GLN A 116 15.93 17.76 -3.50
CA GLN A 116 17.26 17.89 -4.08
C GLN A 116 17.45 17.05 -5.35
N GLY A 117 16.91 15.83 -5.37
CA GLY A 117 16.93 14.95 -6.55
C GLY A 117 16.14 15.53 -7.73
N VAL A 118 14.97 16.10 -7.47
CA VAL A 118 14.14 16.78 -8.48
C VAL A 118 14.85 18.03 -9.00
N ASP A 119 15.41 18.84 -8.11
CA ASP A 119 16.14 20.08 -8.47
C ASP A 119 17.39 19.74 -9.27
N ALA A 120 18.15 18.71 -8.90
CA ALA A 120 19.32 18.24 -9.65
C ALA A 120 18.94 17.74 -11.06
N LEU A 121 17.83 17.01 -11.18
CA LEU A 121 17.33 16.55 -12.48
C LEU A 121 16.91 17.73 -13.36
N SER A 122 16.20 18.69 -12.79
CA SER A 122 15.78 19.90 -13.52
C SER A 122 16.98 20.73 -13.98
N GLN A 123 18.03 20.82 -13.17
CA GLN A 123 19.29 21.47 -13.55
C GLN A 123 20.02 20.72 -14.70
N HIS A 124 20.05 19.39 -14.66
CA HIS A 124 20.60 18.57 -15.72
C HIS A 124 19.81 18.70 -17.03
N LEU A 125 18.50 18.81 -16.97
CA LEU A 125 17.65 19.09 -18.14
C LEU A 125 17.99 20.44 -18.76
N ALA A 126 18.04 21.48 -17.95
CA ALA A 126 18.37 22.83 -18.41
C ALA A 126 19.80 22.91 -19.00
N ALA A 127 20.79 22.23 -18.40
CA ALA A 127 22.14 22.14 -18.90
C ALA A 127 22.24 21.36 -20.24
N SER A 128 21.46 20.29 -20.38
CA SER A 128 21.36 19.50 -21.61
C SER A 128 20.73 20.29 -22.75
N GLU A 129 19.73 21.12 -22.48
CA GLU A 129 19.15 22.03 -23.48
C GLU A 129 20.13 23.09 -23.95
N ALA A 130 20.96 23.62 -23.06
CA ALA A 130 21.99 24.60 -23.39
C ALA A 130 23.14 23.98 -24.20
N SER A 131 23.48 22.72 -24.00
CA SER A 131 24.58 22.01 -24.68
C SER A 131 24.20 21.42 -26.04
N GLN A 132 22.93 21.22 -26.35
CA GLN A 132 22.46 20.62 -27.60
C GLN A 132 22.59 21.51 -28.85
N ASN A 133 23.04 22.74 -28.70
CA ASN A 133 23.40 23.58 -29.86
C ASN A 133 24.72 23.16 -30.55
N GLU A 134 25.50 22.23 -29.97
CA GLU A 134 26.84 21.88 -30.52
C GLU A 134 27.13 20.37 -30.70
N ALA A 135 26.32 19.45 -30.26
CA ALA A 135 26.62 18.00 -30.42
C ALA A 135 25.37 17.18 -30.70
N GLY A 136 25.50 16.33 -31.72
CA GLY A 136 24.40 15.53 -32.25
C GLY A 136 23.59 14.75 -31.21
N ASP A 137 22.35 14.43 -31.61
CA ASP A 137 21.34 13.64 -30.89
C ASP A 137 21.93 12.39 -30.24
N GLY A 138 22.22 12.48 -28.96
CA GLY A 138 22.64 11.36 -28.14
C GLY A 138 21.47 10.42 -27.86
N SER A 139 21.05 9.63 -28.85
CA SER A 139 19.97 8.67 -28.65
C SER A 139 20.46 7.44 -27.91
N ILE A 140 19.75 7.06 -26.83
CA ILE A 140 19.91 5.78 -26.13
C ILE A 140 18.81 4.85 -26.64
N GLY A 141 19.15 4.00 -27.60
CA GLY A 141 18.18 3.11 -28.28
C GLY A 141 17.27 3.88 -29.23
N VAL A 142 15.95 3.71 -29.12
CA VAL A 142 14.93 4.31 -29.99
C VAL A 142 14.50 5.72 -29.51
N ARG A 143 14.97 6.19 -28.37
CA ARG A 143 14.53 7.44 -27.74
C ARG A 143 15.69 8.39 -27.52
N SER A 144 15.44 9.67 -27.71
CA SER A 144 16.39 10.70 -27.36
C SER A 144 16.55 10.84 -25.84
N THR A 145 17.71 11.27 -25.38
CA THR A 145 17.97 11.57 -23.96
C THR A 145 16.94 12.53 -23.39
N ARG A 146 16.52 13.51 -24.18
CA ARG A 146 15.50 14.49 -23.84
C ARG A 146 14.14 13.83 -23.56
N GLU A 147 13.65 12.94 -24.43
CA GLU A 147 12.39 12.22 -24.23
C GLU A 147 12.40 11.37 -22.96
N ILE A 148 13.56 10.78 -22.65
CA ILE A 148 13.74 9.99 -21.41
C ILE A 148 13.64 10.90 -20.19
N LEU A 149 14.31 12.04 -20.20
CA LEU A 149 14.32 12.99 -19.09
C LEU A 149 12.95 13.64 -18.88
N GLU A 150 12.28 14.10 -19.94
CA GLU A 150 10.93 14.66 -19.87
C GLU A 150 9.90 13.62 -19.32
N ARG A 151 10.09 12.35 -19.65
CA ARG A 151 9.24 11.28 -19.11
C ARG A 151 9.52 11.03 -17.63
N LEU A 152 10.80 11.12 -17.20
CA LEU A 152 11.17 10.99 -15.79
C LEU A 152 10.62 12.16 -14.98
N GLU A 153 10.77 13.39 -15.46
CA GLU A 153 10.22 14.58 -14.83
C GLU A 153 8.69 14.49 -14.68
N ARG A 154 7.98 14.12 -15.74
CA ARG A 154 6.53 13.91 -15.71
C ARG A 154 6.11 12.85 -14.71
N LYS A 155 6.89 11.75 -14.58
CA LYS A 155 6.64 10.73 -13.57
C LYS A 155 6.92 11.22 -12.15
N LEU A 156 7.96 12.01 -11.95
CA LEU A 156 8.27 12.59 -10.64
C LEU A 156 7.21 13.60 -10.21
N GLN A 157 6.74 14.44 -11.13
CA GLN A 157 5.65 15.39 -10.88
C GLN A 157 4.31 14.70 -10.62
N ALA A 158 3.96 13.66 -11.40
CA ALA A 158 2.75 12.87 -11.20
C ALA A 158 2.77 12.05 -9.90
N ALA A 159 3.97 11.74 -9.40
CA ALA A 159 4.18 11.06 -8.12
C ALA A 159 4.45 12.05 -6.96
N ALA A 160 4.20 13.36 -7.18
CA ALA A 160 4.35 14.35 -6.12
C ALA A 160 3.45 13.98 -4.94
N PRO A 161 4.01 13.78 -3.74
CA PRO A 161 3.23 13.38 -2.59
C PRO A 161 2.37 14.56 -2.14
N ASP A 162 1.10 14.31 -1.84
CA ASP A 162 0.30 15.24 -1.07
C ASP A 162 0.63 15.06 0.41
N SER A 163 1.73 15.66 0.84
CA SER A 163 2.19 15.59 2.23
C SER A 163 1.13 16.12 3.21
N ALA A 164 0.37 17.14 2.83
CA ALA A 164 -0.68 17.70 3.68
C ALA A 164 -1.87 16.74 3.83
N GLY A 165 -2.29 16.08 2.76
CA GLY A 165 -3.33 15.06 2.79
C GLY A 165 -2.92 13.84 3.61
N PHE A 166 -1.67 13.43 3.48
CA PHE A 166 -1.13 12.28 4.20
C PHE A 166 -1.03 12.56 5.72
N GLU A 167 -0.52 13.70 6.14
CA GLU A 167 -0.47 14.10 7.57
C GLU A 167 -1.88 14.18 8.18
N LYS A 168 -2.85 14.71 7.45
CA LYS A 168 -4.25 14.70 7.89
C LYS A 168 -4.81 13.29 8.04
N ALA A 169 -4.49 12.39 7.12
CA ALA A 169 -4.91 11.00 7.20
C ALA A 169 -4.28 10.28 8.40
N LEU A 170 -2.98 10.52 8.67
CA LEU A 170 -2.30 9.99 9.85
C LEU A 170 -2.88 10.52 11.17
N ALA A 171 -3.25 11.80 11.22
CA ALA A 171 -3.85 12.38 12.42
C ALA A 171 -5.29 11.88 12.70
N PHE A 172 -5.93 11.27 11.72
CA PHE A 172 -7.27 10.72 11.84
C PHE A 172 -7.29 9.25 12.26
N THR A 173 -6.21 8.52 12.03
CA THR A 173 -6.07 7.09 12.38
C THR A 173 -5.56 6.89 13.80
#